data_0cb831c31ed064129f492af45d242d2e
#
_entry.id   0cb831c31ed064129f492af45d242d2e
#
_cell.length_a   1.000
_cell.length_b   1.000
_cell.length_c   1.000
_cell.angle_alpha   90.00
_cell.angle_beta   90.00
_cell.angle_gamma   90.00
#
_symmetry.space_group_name_H-M   'P 1'
#
loop_
_entity.id
_entity.type
_entity.pdbx_description
1 polymer ?
#
loop_
_entity_poly.entity_id
_entity_poly.type
_entity_poly.pdbx_seq_one_letter_code
_entity_poly.pdbx_strand_id
1 'polypeptide(L)'
;MTTEPPLELEISSSQVKALQKRGETFVLLDVREPWEYEASHLEGGKHIPMGDIPTRAHQELDPDDRIIVMCHRGMRSLSVANWLRQQGFEKSQSMRGGIDGWARTVDPKVPLY
;
A
#
# COMPACT_ATOMS: atom_id res chain seq x y z
N MET A 1 14.35 20.51 -10.69
CA MET A 1 14.76 19.70 -9.53
C MET A 1 13.78 19.92 -8.40
N THR A 2 13.26 18.86 -7.83
CA THR A 2 12.33 19.01 -6.69
C THR A 2 13.12 19.25 -5.41
N THR A 3 12.59 20.13 -4.55
CA THR A 3 13.16 20.41 -3.24
C THR A 3 12.44 19.66 -2.13
N GLU A 4 11.42 18.87 -2.49
CA GLU A 4 10.66 18.11 -1.51
C GLU A 4 11.51 16.98 -0.92
N PRO A 5 11.43 16.75 0.40
CA PRO A 5 12.10 15.61 1.00
C PRO A 5 11.46 14.30 0.51
N PRO A 6 12.23 13.20 0.50
CA PRO A 6 11.66 11.89 0.18
C PRO A 6 10.54 11.53 1.16
N LEU A 7 9.57 10.75 0.69
CA LEU A 7 8.51 10.23 1.54
C LEU A 7 9.11 9.22 2.54
N GLU A 8 8.54 9.18 3.74
CA GLU A 8 8.90 8.15 4.71
C GLU A 8 8.57 6.77 4.15
N LEU A 9 9.34 5.77 4.50
CA LEU A 9 9.08 4.41 4.02
C LEU A 9 7.78 3.85 4.56
N GLU A 10 7.40 4.22 5.78
CA GLU A 10 6.13 3.80 6.38
C GLU A 10 5.19 4.98 6.56
N ILE A 11 3.89 4.69 6.43
CA ILE A 11 2.81 5.66 6.63
C ILE A 11 1.72 4.98 7.47
N SER A 12 1.11 5.70 8.39
CA SER A 12 0.07 5.11 9.24
C SER A 12 -1.27 5.04 8.52
N SER A 13 -2.17 4.17 9.01
CA SER A 13 -3.54 4.07 8.51
C SER A 13 -4.26 5.42 8.59
N SER A 14 -4.09 6.15 9.68
CA SER A 14 -4.70 7.47 9.85
C SER A 14 -4.21 8.47 8.82
N GLN A 15 -2.92 8.44 8.50
CA GLN A 15 -2.34 9.32 7.48
C GLN A 15 -2.87 8.97 6.09
N VAL A 16 -3.02 7.68 5.78
CA VAL A 16 -3.62 7.26 4.51
C VAL A 16 -5.06 7.74 4.42
N LYS A 17 -5.82 7.61 5.50
CA LYS A 17 -7.19 8.12 5.55
C LYS A 17 -7.23 9.63 5.31
N ALA A 18 -6.29 10.37 5.89
CA ALA A 18 -6.20 11.81 5.67
C ALA A 18 -5.93 12.14 4.19
N LEU A 19 -5.06 11.37 3.52
CA LEU A 19 -4.83 11.55 2.08
C LEU A 19 -6.12 11.35 1.29
N GLN A 20 -6.89 10.30 1.60
CA GLN A 20 -8.17 10.05 0.94
C GLN A 20 -9.15 11.21 1.15
N LYS A 21 -9.24 11.72 2.36
CA LYS A 21 -10.15 12.84 2.68
C LYS A 21 -9.79 14.12 1.93
N ARG A 22 -8.50 14.35 1.69
CA ARG A 22 -8.04 15.51 0.93
C ARG A 22 -8.14 15.32 -0.58
N GLY A 23 -8.53 14.12 -1.03
CA GLY A 23 -8.62 13.82 -2.46
C GLY A 23 -7.26 13.68 -3.14
N GLU A 24 -6.21 13.39 -2.40
CA GLU A 24 -4.89 13.20 -2.98
C GLU A 24 -4.80 11.87 -3.72
N THR A 25 -4.13 11.89 -4.86
CA THR A 25 -4.02 10.70 -5.73
C THR A 25 -2.90 9.80 -5.25
N PHE A 26 -3.22 8.52 -5.09
CA PHE A 26 -2.23 7.47 -4.83
C PHE A 26 -2.81 6.12 -5.24
N VAL A 27 -1.92 5.16 -5.46
CA VAL A 27 -2.31 3.76 -5.71
C VAL A 27 -2.24 3.02 -4.38
N LEU A 28 -3.33 2.39 -3.98
CA LEU A 28 -3.33 1.47 -2.83
C LEU A 28 -3.05 0.08 -3.37
N LEU A 29 -1.88 -0.46 -3.08
CA LEU A 29 -1.42 -1.73 -3.62
C LEU A 29 -1.53 -2.81 -2.56
N ASP A 30 -2.47 -3.72 -2.75
CA ASP A 30 -2.71 -4.86 -1.85
C ASP A 30 -1.87 -6.04 -2.34
N VAL A 31 -0.92 -6.49 -1.51
CA VAL A 31 0.01 -7.57 -1.88
C VAL A 31 -0.27 -8.88 -1.16
N ARG A 32 -1.47 -9.00 -0.59
CA ARG A 32 -1.89 -10.20 0.11
C ARG A 32 -2.26 -11.32 -0.87
N GLU A 33 -2.42 -12.53 -0.33
CA GLU A 33 -2.86 -13.67 -1.12
C GLU A 33 -4.32 -13.51 -1.56
N PRO A 34 -4.75 -14.20 -2.65
CA PRO A 34 -6.14 -14.09 -3.11
C PRO A 34 -7.18 -14.44 -2.06
N TRP A 35 -6.92 -15.45 -1.22
CA TRP A 35 -7.87 -15.83 -0.17
C TRP A 35 -8.03 -14.73 0.89
N GLU A 36 -6.96 -13.99 1.17
CA GLU A 36 -7.00 -12.85 2.09
C GLU A 36 -7.85 -11.72 1.52
N TYR A 37 -7.65 -11.43 0.24
CA TYR A 37 -8.41 -10.40 -0.47
C TYR A 37 -9.90 -10.72 -0.45
N GLU A 38 -10.27 -11.99 -0.66
CA GLU A 38 -11.67 -12.41 -0.61
C GLU A 38 -12.25 -12.32 0.81
N ALA A 39 -11.44 -12.58 1.82
CA ALA A 39 -11.89 -12.50 3.22
C ALA A 39 -12.21 -11.06 3.63
N SER A 40 -11.41 -10.11 3.14
CA SER A 40 -11.56 -8.69 3.48
C SER A 40 -10.68 -7.88 2.54
N HIS A 41 -11.17 -6.76 2.00
CA HIS A 41 -10.34 -5.86 1.20
C HIS A 41 -10.87 -4.43 1.30
N LEU A 42 -10.01 -3.48 0.95
CA LEU A 42 -10.38 -2.08 0.90
C LEU A 42 -10.83 -1.70 -0.51
N GLU A 43 -11.82 -0.84 -0.59
CA GLU A 43 -12.33 -0.33 -1.86
C GLU A 43 -11.26 0.47 -2.60
N GLY A 44 -11.25 0.36 -3.92
CA GLY A 44 -10.38 1.16 -4.78
C GLY A 44 -8.93 0.70 -4.83
N GLY A 45 -8.58 -0.39 -4.17
CA GLY A 45 -7.23 -0.93 -4.20
C GLY A 45 -6.94 -1.74 -5.46
N LYS A 46 -5.65 -1.83 -5.78
CA LYS A 46 -5.15 -2.71 -6.83
C LYS A 46 -4.54 -3.94 -6.16
N HIS A 47 -4.94 -5.11 -6.59
CA HIS A 47 -4.46 -6.36 -6.00
C HIS A 47 -3.40 -7.02 -6.88
N ILE A 48 -2.18 -7.12 -6.37
CA ILE A 48 -1.10 -7.89 -6.97
C ILE A 48 -0.46 -8.69 -5.84
N PRO A 49 -0.68 -10.00 -5.77
CA PRO A 49 -0.06 -10.82 -4.71
C PRO A 49 1.46 -10.64 -4.67
N MET A 50 2.04 -10.68 -3.49
CA MET A 50 3.47 -10.42 -3.29
C MET A 50 4.35 -11.23 -4.23
N GLY A 51 4.03 -12.51 -4.45
CA GLY A 51 4.81 -13.37 -5.34
C GLY A 51 4.80 -12.93 -6.80
N ASP A 52 3.81 -12.16 -7.21
CA ASP A 52 3.68 -11.69 -8.60
C ASP A 52 4.28 -10.29 -8.81
N ILE A 53 4.70 -9.61 -7.74
CA ILE A 53 5.23 -8.25 -7.84
C ILE A 53 6.43 -8.16 -8.80
N PRO A 54 7.44 -9.06 -8.71
CA PRO A 54 8.60 -8.91 -9.59
C PRO A 54 8.27 -8.99 -11.08
N THR A 55 7.27 -9.76 -11.46
CA THR A 55 6.90 -9.93 -12.89
C THR A 55 5.88 -8.89 -13.35
N ARG A 56 5.08 -8.32 -12.45
CA ARG A 56 3.95 -7.46 -12.83
C ARG A 56 4.17 -5.98 -12.55
N ALA A 57 5.08 -5.64 -11.63
CA ALA A 57 5.23 -4.25 -11.19
C ALA A 57 5.52 -3.28 -12.33
N HIS A 58 6.50 -3.58 -13.18
CA HIS A 58 6.90 -2.69 -14.27
C HIS A 58 5.86 -2.62 -15.40
N GLN A 59 4.95 -3.58 -15.45
CA GLN A 59 3.88 -3.60 -16.45
C GLN A 59 2.63 -2.87 -15.98
N GLU A 60 2.37 -2.88 -14.67
CA GLU A 60 1.09 -2.44 -14.12
C GLU A 60 1.18 -1.20 -13.23
N LEU A 61 2.37 -0.80 -12.80
CA LEU A 61 2.56 0.35 -11.93
C LEU A 61 3.37 1.43 -12.64
N ASP A 62 3.06 2.68 -12.31
CA ASP A 62 3.76 3.84 -12.86
C ASP A 62 4.79 4.32 -11.83
N PRO A 63 6.09 4.42 -12.20
CA PRO A 63 7.12 4.87 -11.26
C PRO A 63 6.94 6.31 -10.76
N ASP A 64 6.13 7.11 -11.45
CA ASP A 64 5.83 8.48 -11.00
C ASP A 64 4.71 8.54 -9.98
N ASP A 65 3.95 7.48 -9.82
CA ASP A 65 2.84 7.44 -8.86
C ASP A 65 3.30 7.25 -7.44
N ARG A 66 2.54 7.85 -6.51
CA ARG A 66 2.65 7.50 -5.10
C ARG A 66 1.96 6.16 -4.90
N ILE A 67 2.68 5.19 -4.37
CA ILE A 67 2.17 3.84 -4.16
C ILE A 67 2.20 3.54 -2.66
N ILE A 68 1.04 3.20 -2.10
CA ILE A 68 0.95 2.81 -0.70
C ILE A 68 0.64 1.32 -0.67
N VAL A 69 1.62 0.54 -0.22
CA VAL A 69 1.54 -0.92 -0.21
C VAL A 69 0.90 -1.39 1.09
N MET A 70 0.00 -2.34 0.99
CA MET A 70 -0.76 -2.85 2.11
C MET A 70 -0.71 -4.36 2.15
N CYS A 71 -0.53 -4.92 3.35
CA CYS A 71 -0.68 -6.35 3.59
C CYS A 71 -1.55 -6.57 4.84
N HIS A 72 -1.43 -7.72 5.50
CA HIS A 72 -2.25 -7.99 6.67
C HIS A 72 -1.87 -7.10 7.86
N ARG A 73 -0.58 -7.11 8.24
CA ARG A 73 -0.09 -6.38 9.43
C ARG A 73 1.11 -5.48 9.18
N GLY A 74 1.59 -5.37 7.95
CA GLY A 74 2.64 -4.43 7.57
C GLY A 74 4.01 -5.01 7.26
N MET A 75 4.25 -6.32 7.45
CA MET A 75 5.57 -6.89 7.21
C MET A 75 5.85 -7.17 5.74
N ARG A 76 4.92 -7.82 5.04
CA ARG A 76 5.07 -8.07 3.60
C ARG A 76 5.11 -6.78 2.82
N SER A 77 4.24 -5.83 3.19
CA SER A 77 4.18 -4.54 2.51
C SER A 77 5.45 -3.72 2.71
N LEU A 78 6.10 -3.83 3.85
CA LEU A 78 7.38 -3.16 4.10
C LEU A 78 8.46 -3.69 3.15
N SER A 79 8.55 -5.01 3.00
CA SER A 79 9.48 -5.62 2.05
C SER A 79 9.22 -5.21 0.62
N VAL A 80 7.94 -5.21 0.22
CA VAL A 80 7.54 -4.84 -1.15
C VAL A 80 7.84 -3.36 -1.41
N ALA A 81 7.49 -2.47 -0.49
CA ALA A 81 7.75 -1.04 -0.67
C ALA A 81 9.25 -0.76 -0.81
N ASN A 82 10.05 -1.43 0.00
CA ASN A 82 11.50 -1.28 -0.08
C ASN A 82 12.05 -1.77 -1.42
N TRP A 83 11.58 -2.93 -1.89
CA TRP A 83 11.98 -3.47 -3.19
C TRP A 83 11.54 -2.55 -4.33
N LEU A 84 10.31 -2.03 -4.27
CA LEU A 84 9.81 -1.10 -5.29
C LEU A 84 10.68 0.15 -5.38
N ARG A 85 11.11 0.71 -4.25
CA ARG A 85 12.00 1.87 -4.28
C ARG A 85 13.31 1.56 -4.99
N GLN A 86 13.84 0.36 -4.80
CA GLN A 86 15.06 -0.08 -5.48
C GLN A 86 14.86 -0.25 -7.00
N GLN A 87 13.63 -0.49 -7.41
CA GLN A 87 13.27 -0.67 -8.82
C GLN A 87 12.85 0.64 -9.51
N GLY A 88 12.98 1.77 -8.85
CA GLY A 88 12.66 3.07 -9.44
C GLY A 88 11.29 3.63 -9.07
N PHE A 89 10.49 2.92 -8.28
CA PHE A 89 9.21 3.41 -7.76
C PHE A 89 9.49 4.13 -6.44
N GLU A 90 10.07 5.32 -6.54
CA GLU A 90 10.64 6.03 -5.39
C GLU A 90 9.60 6.54 -4.40
N LYS A 91 8.35 6.68 -4.83
CA LYS A 91 7.25 7.17 -3.99
C LYS A 91 6.45 6.03 -3.37
N SER A 92 7.07 4.86 -3.20
CA SER A 92 6.43 3.71 -2.57
C SER A 92 6.59 3.77 -1.05
N GLN A 93 5.48 3.51 -0.35
CA GLN A 93 5.44 3.48 1.11
C GLN A 93 4.69 2.24 1.56
N SER A 94 4.97 1.77 2.77
CA SER A 94 4.23 0.67 3.40
C SER A 94 3.24 1.23 4.41
N MET A 95 1.97 0.79 4.35
CA MET A 95 0.99 1.18 5.35
C MET A 95 1.23 0.34 6.62
N ARG A 96 1.77 1.01 7.64
CA ARG A 96 2.08 0.37 8.91
C ARG A 96 0.82 -0.20 9.56
N GLY A 97 0.90 -1.43 10.04
CA GLY A 97 -0.23 -2.11 10.64
C GLY A 97 -1.14 -2.81 9.64
N GLY A 98 -1.01 -2.54 8.35
CA GLY A 98 -1.77 -3.19 7.30
C GLY A 98 -3.28 -3.01 7.40
N ILE A 99 -4.02 -3.92 6.76
CA ILE A 99 -5.49 -3.87 6.81
C ILE A 99 -6.01 -4.13 8.23
N ASP A 100 -5.28 -4.91 9.03
CA ASP A 100 -5.63 -5.13 10.44
C ASP A 100 -5.65 -3.81 11.21
N GLY A 101 -4.59 -3.01 11.08
CA GLY A 101 -4.52 -1.68 11.70
C GLY A 101 -5.59 -0.72 11.17
N TRP A 102 -5.87 -0.78 9.88
CA TRP A 102 -6.94 0.02 9.28
C TRP A 102 -8.29 -0.32 9.91
N ALA A 103 -8.61 -1.62 10.02
CA ALA A 103 -9.88 -2.06 10.61
C ALA A 103 -10.02 -1.63 12.07
N ARG A 104 -8.93 -1.62 12.82
CA ARG A 104 -8.95 -1.29 14.24
C ARG A 104 -8.97 0.21 14.53
N THR A 105 -8.41 1.02 13.64
CA THR A 105 -8.22 2.45 13.92
C THR A 105 -8.99 3.39 12.99
N VAL A 106 -9.36 2.95 11.78
CA VAL A 106 -9.98 3.81 10.78
C VAL A 106 -11.41 3.38 10.48
N ASP A 107 -11.63 2.10 10.17
CA ASP A 107 -12.94 1.62 9.74
C ASP A 107 -13.26 0.26 10.36
N PRO A 108 -14.03 0.24 11.45
CA PRO A 108 -14.38 -1.01 12.13
C PRO A 108 -15.30 -1.92 11.32
N LYS A 109 -15.83 -1.46 10.20
CA LYS A 109 -16.65 -2.28 9.30
C LYS A 109 -15.82 -3.24 8.47
N VAL A 110 -14.51 -2.99 8.34
CA VAL A 110 -13.61 -3.88 7.61
C VAL A 110 -13.40 -5.15 8.45
N PRO A 111 -13.74 -6.34 7.90
CA PRO A 111 -13.62 -7.57 8.68
C PRO A 111 -12.18 -7.89 9.07
N LEU A 112 -12.00 -8.32 10.30
CA LEU A 112 -10.73 -8.86 10.77
C LEU A 112 -10.61 -10.34 10.37
N TYR A 113 -9.39 -10.80 10.14
CA TYR A 113 -9.18 -12.21 9.80
C TYR A 113 -7.86 -12.73 10.35
#